data_36517bdccc9f06c490f9b7eece40fbdd
#
_entry.id   36517bdccc9f06c490f9b7eece40fbdd
#
_cell.length_a   1.000
_cell.length_b   1.000
_cell.length_c   1.000
_cell.angle_alpha   90.00
_cell.angle_beta   90.00
_cell.angle_gamma   90.00
#
_symmetry.space_group_name_H-M   'P 1'
#
loop_
_entity.id
_entity.type
_entity.pdbx_description
1 polymer ?
#
loop_
_entity_poly.entity_id
_entity_poly.type
_entity_poly.pdbx_seq_one_letter_code
_entity_poly.pdbx_strand_id
1 'polypeptide(L)'
;MKQVLKYTGAKFRIANWIVSNMPKHTVYLEPYAGSLAVLFNKPRCHIETVNDLNDEVVNFFQVLRNNPDELKRMIELTPYSRTEYDLSYQESNVNVERARRFCVRCWQGFGCSNLYHNGFRSGQQTNSPNPAKAWAEYPDVIAQASKRLKGVQIENLPAIDLIRRYNTSDVFIYADPPYLQNTRKKHLYKYEMTDADHLEMLKSLEEHPGPVMISGYENELYNYVLKGWRKIKKDTLAEAGVKREEVLWMNYADAQMSFEADFPEVMP
;
A
#
# COMPACT_ATOMS: atom_id res chain seq x y z
N MET A 1 5.78 -2.36 11.53
CA MET A 1 6.87 -3.04 10.77
C MET A 1 7.65 -2.00 9.97
N LYS A 2 8.93 -2.25 9.57
CA LYS A 2 9.65 -1.35 8.63
C LYS A 2 8.97 -1.32 7.26
N GLN A 3 9.19 -0.24 6.49
CA GLN A 3 8.61 -0.09 5.15
C GLN A 3 9.04 -1.20 4.19
N VAL A 4 8.10 -1.92 3.61
CA VAL A 4 8.38 -3.04 2.68
C VAL A 4 8.66 -2.52 1.27
N LEU A 5 7.85 -1.61 0.75
CA LEU A 5 8.07 -0.97 -0.54
C LEU A 5 8.06 0.56 -0.41
N LYS A 6 9.04 1.22 -1.02
CA LYS A 6 8.99 2.66 -1.29
C LYS A 6 8.18 2.89 -2.56
N TYR A 7 6.87 2.86 -2.42
CA TYR A 7 5.92 2.99 -3.52
C TYR A 7 5.20 4.33 -3.47
N THR A 8 4.74 4.81 -4.62
CA THR A 8 3.97 6.06 -4.72
C THR A 8 2.74 6.00 -3.84
N GLY A 9 2.46 7.07 -3.11
CA GLY A 9 1.28 7.15 -2.23
C GLY A 9 1.36 6.31 -0.96
N ALA A 10 2.50 5.62 -0.69
CA ALA A 10 2.64 4.75 0.47
C ALA A 10 2.27 5.45 1.80
N LYS A 11 1.35 4.85 2.55
CA LYS A 11 0.84 5.37 3.82
C LYS A 11 1.73 5.06 5.03
N PHE A 12 3.00 4.67 4.82
CA PHE A 12 3.88 4.18 5.86
C PHE A 12 3.99 5.13 7.07
N ARG A 13 4.09 6.45 6.84
CA ARG A 13 4.24 7.44 7.92
C ARG A 13 2.98 7.65 8.74
N ILE A 14 1.82 7.34 8.17
CA ILE A 14 0.50 7.55 8.81
C ILE A 14 -0.26 6.24 9.02
N ALA A 15 0.35 5.08 8.72
CA ALA A 15 -0.29 3.79 8.85
C ALA A 15 -0.88 3.55 10.26
N ASN A 16 -0.14 3.89 11.32
CA ASN A 16 -0.63 3.76 12.68
C ASN A 16 -1.87 4.63 12.97
N TRP A 17 -1.91 5.86 12.41
CA TRP A 17 -3.08 6.72 12.53
C TRP A 17 -4.27 6.17 11.76
N ILE A 18 -4.07 5.61 10.57
CA ILE A 18 -5.13 4.94 9.82
C ILE A 18 -5.65 3.75 10.63
N VAL A 19 -4.75 2.89 11.10
CA VAL A 19 -5.11 1.69 11.88
C VAL A 19 -5.85 2.04 13.17
N SER A 20 -5.45 3.10 13.89
CA SER A 20 -6.13 3.53 15.14
C SER A 20 -7.56 4.05 14.92
N ASN A 21 -7.96 4.32 13.68
CA ASN A 21 -9.30 4.72 13.31
C ASN A 21 -10.13 3.60 12.67
N MET A 22 -9.60 2.37 12.57
CA MET A 22 -10.34 1.22 12.02
C MET A 22 -11.36 0.68 13.02
N PRO A 23 -12.53 0.24 12.57
CA PRO A 23 -13.50 -0.45 13.44
C PRO A 23 -13.03 -1.89 13.73
N LYS A 24 -13.63 -2.55 14.72
CA LYS A 24 -13.49 -4.01 14.88
C LYS A 24 -14.04 -4.69 13.62
N HIS A 25 -13.29 -5.66 13.08
CA HIS A 25 -13.67 -6.38 11.87
C HIS A 25 -13.08 -7.80 11.86
N THR A 26 -13.80 -8.71 11.25
CA THR A 26 -13.38 -10.11 11.04
C THR A 26 -12.92 -10.37 9.61
N VAL A 27 -13.42 -9.60 8.66
CA VAL A 27 -13.02 -9.64 7.24
C VAL A 27 -12.51 -8.26 6.83
N TYR A 28 -11.34 -8.25 6.19
CA TYR A 28 -10.65 -7.05 5.73
C TYR A 28 -10.42 -7.10 4.23
N LEU A 29 -10.76 -6.02 3.54
CA LEU A 29 -10.46 -5.82 2.12
C LEU A 29 -9.67 -4.52 1.91
N GLU A 30 -8.51 -4.63 1.24
CA GLU A 30 -7.69 -3.50 0.76
C GLU A 30 -7.61 -3.56 -0.78
N PRO A 31 -8.57 -2.92 -1.51
CA PRO A 31 -8.70 -3.07 -2.96
C PRO A 31 -7.62 -2.31 -3.76
N TYR A 32 -6.85 -1.44 -3.12
CA TYR A 32 -5.74 -0.67 -3.68
C TYR A 32 -4.50 -0.87 -2.80
N ALA A 33 -3.83 -2.01 -2.97
CA ALA A 33 -2.78 -2.48 -2.07
C ALA A 33 -1.53 -1.59 -2.04
N GLY A 34 -1.07 -1.12 -3.19
CA GLY A 34 0.15 -0.34 -3.32
C GLY A 34 1.33 -0.95 -2.56
N SER A 35 1.76 -0.29 -1.49
CA SER A 35 2.85 -0.78 -0.62
C SER A 35 2.42 -1.72 0.50
N LEU A 36 1.11 -1.94 0.70
CA LEU A 36 0.51 -2.64 1.84
C LEU A 36 0.91 -2.07 3.21
N ALA A 37 1.23 -0.78 3.27
CA ALA A 37 1.68 -0.16 4.51
C ALA A 37 0.65 -0.28 5.63
N VAL A 38 -0.64 -0.28 5.31
CA VAL A 38 -1.74 -0.40 6.27
C VAL A 38 -1.88 -1.85 6.74
N LEU A 39 -1.97 -2.82 5.83
CA LEU A 39 -2.01 -4.25 6.17
C LEU A 39 -0.85 -4.64 7.09
N PHE A 40 0.36 -4.19 6.78
CA PHE A 40 1.56 -4.54 7.55
C PHE A 40 1.61 -3.94 8.96
N ASN A 41 0.80 -2.92 9.25
CA ASN A 41 0.76 -2.26 10.56
C ASN A 41 -0.54 -2.52 11.34
N LYS A 42 -1.55 -3.17 10.74
CA LYS A 42 -2.77 -3.57 11.45
C LYS A 42 -2.62 -4.96 12.09
N PRO A 43 -3.33 -5.23 13.20
CA PRO A 43 -3.50 -6.59 13.70
C PRO A 43 -4.14 -7.49 12.64
N ARG A 44 -3.86 -8.80 12.73
CA ARG A 44 -4.54 -9.78 11.87
C ARG A 44 -6.03 -9.83 12.20
N CYS A 45 -6.84 -10.14 11.19
CA CYS A 45 -8.22 -10.59 11.38
C CYS A 45 -8.41 -11.95 10.69
N HIS A 46 -9.61 -12.51 10.77
CA HIS A 46 -9.87 -13.87 10.31
C HIS A 46 -9.65 -14.05 8.80
N ILE A 47 -10.15 -13.11 7.97
CA ILE A 47 -9.94 -13.10 6.52
C ILE A 47 -9.33 -11.75 6.13
N GLU A 48 -8.23 -11.78 5.40
CA GLU A 48 -7.56 -10.59 4.87
C GLU A 48 -7.35 -10.76 3.37
N THR A 49 -7.88 -9.84 2.58
CA THR A 49 -7.73 -9.80 1.13
C THR A 49 -7.16 -8.47 0.70
N VAL A 50 -6.15 -8.52 -0.15
CA VAL A 50 -5.51 -7.36 -0.75
C VAL A 50 -5.52 -7.49 -2.27
N ASN A 51 -5.63 -6.38 -2.96
CA ASN A 51 -5.72 -6.33 -4.40
C ASN A 51 -4.95 -5.15 -4.97
N ASP A 52 -4.33 -5.35 -6.11
CA ASP A 52 -3.81 -4.25 -6.92
C ASP A 52 -4.01 -4.56 -8.40
N LEU A 53 -4.30 -3.54 -9.19
CA LEU A 53 -4.41 -3.68 -10.64
C LEU A 53 -3.04 -3.80 -11.30
N ASN A 54 -1.98 -3.29 -10.65
CA ASN A 54 -0.61 -3.36 -11.14
C ASN A 54 -0.01 -4.75 -10.87
N ASP A 55 0.13 -5.54 -11.93
CA ASP A 55 0.71 -6.88 -11.91
C ASP A 55 2.14 -6.96 -11.33
N GLU A 56 2.93 -5.88 -11.41
CA GLU A 56 4.25 -5.81 -10.77
C GLU A 56 4.14 -5.80 -9.23
N VAL A 57 3.16 -5.07 -8.70
CA VAL A 57 2.84 -5.05 -7.26
C VAL A 57 2.37 -6.42 -6.80
N VAL A 58 1.43 -7.00 -7.55
CA VAL A 58 0.88 -8.33 -7.25
C VAL A 58 1.96 -9.41 -7.34
N ASN A 59 2.75 -9.44 -8.43
CA ASN A 59 3.87 -10.37 -8.58
C ASN A 59 4.87 -10.26 -7.41
N PHE A 60 5.21 -9.04 -7.00
CA PHE A 60 6.11 -8.84 -5.87
C PHE A 60 5.57 -9.48 -4.58
N PHE A 61 4.30 -9.23 -4.23
CA PHE A 61 3.72 -9.79 -3.00
C PHE A 61 3.47 -11.30 -3.08
N GLN A 62 3.14 -11.83 -4.25
CA GLN A 62 3.05 -13.28 -4.47
C GLN A 62 4.41 -13.96 -4.30
N VAL A 63 5.47 -13.41 -4.88
CA VAL A 63 6.84 -13.91 -4.72
C VAL A 63 7.30 -13.78 -3.28
N LEU A 64 7.08 -12.63 -2.65
CA LEU A 64 7.40 -12.39 -1.24
C LEU A 64 6.74 -13.42 -0.30
N ARG A 65 5.51 -13.85 -0.60
CA ARG A 65 4.79 -14.87 0.16
C ARG A 65 5.28 -16.29 -0.14
N ASN A 66 5.45 -16.63 -1.43
CA ASN A 66 5.64 -18.01 -1.89
C ASN A 66 7.12 -18.42 -1.96
N ASN A 67 8.01 -17.48 -2.30
CA ASN A 67 9.44 -17.70 -2.52
C ASN A 67 10.30 -16.70 -1.71
N PRO A 68 10.04 -16.51 -0.39
CA PRO A 68 10.69 -15.46 0.39
C PRO A 68 12.21 -15.64 0.50
N ASP A 69 12.69 -16.86 0.64
CA ASP A 69 14.11 -17.15 0.83
C ASP A 69 14.92 -16.86 -0.44
N GLU A 70 14.37 -17.21 -1.59
CA GLU A 70 14.99 -16.91 -2.87
C GLU A 70 15.01 -15.40 -3.13
N LEU A 71 13.87 -14.70 -2.93
CA LEU A 71 13.82 -13.25 -3.08
C LEU A 71 14.77 -12.56 -2.13
N LYS A 72 14.81 -12.97 -0.85
CA LYS A 72 15.75 -12.46 0.15
C LYS A 72 17.19 -12.61 -0.34
N ARG A 73 17.58 -13.83 -0.75
CA ARG A 73 18.93 -14.13 -1.25
C ARG A 73 19.28 -13.28 -2.47
N MET A 74 18.38 -13.15 -3.43
CA MET A 74 18.63 -12.34 -4.62
C MET A 74 18.83 -10.86 -4.26
N ILE A 75 18.03 -10.31 -3.35
CA ILE A 75 18.18 -8.93 -2.89
C ILE A 75 19.50 -8.75 -2.12
N GLU A 76 19.86 -9.68 -1.24
CA GLU A 76 21.11 -9.66 -0.46
C GLU A 76 22.36 -9.65 -1.37
N LEU A 77 22.33 -10.38 -2.48
CA LEU A 77 23.39 -10.44 -3.47
C LEU A 77 23.35 -9.28 -4.48
N THR A 78 22.31 -8.45 -4.46
CA THR A 78 22.17 -7.31 -5.37
C THR A 78 22.86 -6.07 -4.79
N PRO A 79 23.92 -5.54 -5.43
CA PRO A 79 24.61 -4.36 -4.94
C PRO A 79 23.71 -3.11 -5.03
N TYR A 80 23.97 -2.16 -4.13
CA TYR A 80 23.40 -0.81 -4.26
C TYR A 80 24.22 -0.05 -5.33
N SER A 81 23.83 -0.14 -6.59
CA SER A 81 24.59 0.43 -7.69
C SER A 81 23.70 1.00 -8.80
N ARG A 82 24.22 2.01 -9.48
CA ARG A 82 23.54 2.62 -10.64
C ARG A 82 23.33 1.60 -11.77
N THR A 83 24.31 0.73 -12.03
CA THR A 83 24.19 -0.31 -13.06
C THR A 83 23.03 -1.25 -12.77
N GLU A 84 22.90 -1.74 -11.52
CA GLU A 84 21.76 -2.58 -11.13
C GLU A 84 20.43 -1.84 -11.26
N TYR A 85 20.41 -0.56 -10.86
CA TYR A 85 19.23 0.29 -11.02
C TYR A 85 18.81 0.42 -12.49
N ASP A 86 19.76 0.69 -13.39
CA ASP A 86 19.49 0.82 -14.82
C ASP A 86 19.05 -0.52 -15.44
N LEU A 87 19.69 -1.64 -15.07
CA LEU A 87 19.32 -2.99 -15.50
C LEU A 87 17.93 -3.40 -14.99
N SER A 88 17.45 -2.86 -13.88
CA SER A 88 16.15 -3.20 -13.31
C SER A 88 14.96 -2.82 -14.19
N TYR A 89 15.15 -1.96 -15.19
CA TYR A 89 14.10 -1.58 -16.16
C TYR A 89 14.00 -2.53 -17.36
N GLN A 90 14.91 -3.47 -17.50
CA GLN A 90 14.81 -4.51 -18.52
C GLN A 90 13.67 -5.49 -18.15
N GLU A 91 12.99 -6.03 -19.13
CA GLU A 91 11.95 -7.05 -18.92
C GLU A 91 12.55 -8.39 -18.49
N SER A 92 11.78 -9.15 -17.75
CA SER A 92 12.09 -10.54 -17.39
C SER A 92 10.80 -11.35 -17.30
N ASN A 93 10.86 -12.61 -17.76
CA ASN A 93 9.77 -13.57 -17.65
C ASN A 93 9.84 -14.42 -16.37
N VAL A 94 10.87 -14.22 -15.54
CA VAL A 94 11.06 -14.96 -14.30
C VAL A 94 10.49 -14.15 -13.14
N ASN A 95 9.45 -14.66 -12.49
CA ASN A 95 8.68 -13.93 -11.46
C ASN A 95 9.57 -13.41 -10.31
N VAL A 96 10.53 -14.21 -9.82
CA VAL A 96 11.41 -13.78 -8.72
C VAL A 96 12.35 -12.66 -9.18
N GLU A 97 12.87 -12.73 -10.41
CA GLU A 97 13.70 -11.67 -10.98
C GLU A 97 12.89 -10.39 -11.24
N ARG A 98 11.64 -10.49 -11.72
CA ARG A 98 10.72 -9.35 -11.81
C ARG A 98 10.51 -8.68 -10.45
N ALA A 99 10.27 -9.49 -9.41
CA ALA A 99 10.10 -8.99 -8.04
C ALA A 99 11.39 -8.30 -7.52
N ARG A 100 12.57 -8.87 -7.76
CA ARG A 100 13.86 -8.27 -7.42
C ARG A 100 14.04 -6.91 -8.13
N ARG A 101 13.84 -6.88 -9.44
CA ARG A 101 13.94 -5.63 -10.25
C ARG A 101 12.97 -4.57 -9.77
N PHE A 102 11.74 -4.95 -9.45
CA PHE A 102 10.75 -4.04 -8.87
C PHE A 102 11.24 -3.45 -7.54
N CYS A 103 11.81 -4.27 -6.64
CA CYS A 103 12.43 -3.79 -5.41
C CYS A 103 13.57 -2.79 -5.68
N VAL A 104 14.46 -3.11 -6.63
CA VAL A 104 15.57 -2.22 -7.00
C VAL A 104 15.04 -0.86 -7.45
N ARG A 105 14.04 -0.82 -8.34
CA ARG A 105 13.41 0.44 -8.77
C ARG A 105 12.81 1.22 -7.59
N CYS A 106 12.10 0.54 -6.70
CA CYS A 106 11.49 1.16 -5.52
C CYS A 106 12.51 1.74 -4.53
N TRP A 107 13.62 1.06 -4.32
CA TRP A 107 14.57 1.40 -3.25
C TRP A 107 15.76 2.21 -3.72
N GLN A 108 16.26 1.95 -4.93
CA GLN A 108 17.44 2.62 -5.48
C GLN A 108 17.09 3.81 -6.40
N GLY A 109 15.80 3.96 -6.79
CA GLY A 109 15.30 5.10 -7.55
C GLY A 109 15.12 6.35 -6.71
N PHE A 110 15.32 7.52 -7.33
CA PHE A 110 14.96 8.81 -6.75
C PHE A 110 13.48 9.08 -6.93
N GLY A 111 12.75 9.36 -5.85
CA GLY A 111 11.29 9.42 -5.86
C GLY A 111 10.65 8.03 -5.75
N CYS A 112 9.34 7.98 -5.67
CA CYS A 112 8.59 6.72 -5.49
C CYS A 112 7.83 6.29 -6.74
N SER A 113 7.89 7.06 -7.84
CA SER A 113 7.24 6.70 -9.10
C SER A 113 8.07 5.66 -9.85
N ASN A 114 7.47 4.50 -10.09
CA ASN A 114 8.07 3.41 -10.88
C ASN A 114 7.67 3.43 -12.36
N LEU A 115 6.93 4.47 -12.78
CA LEU A 115 6.48 4.63 -14.19
C LEU A 115 7.60 5.08 -15.12
N TYR A 116 8.54 5.85 -14.59
CA TYR A 116 9.59 6.46 -15.40
C TYR A 116 10.95 6.03 -14.87
N HIS A 117 11.93 6.00 -15.76
CA HIS A 117 13.33 5.86 -15.36
C HIS A 117 13.77 7.13 -14.63
N ASN A 118 13.57 7.16 -13.32
CA ASN A 118 14.01 8.24 -12.47
C ASN A 118 15.53 8.19 -12.24
N GLY A 119 16.12 9.21 -11.63
CA GLY A 119 17.53 9.17 -11.27
C GLY A 119 17.83 8.13 -10.18
N PHE A 120 19.04 7.58 -10.20
CA PHE A 120 19.55 6.73 -9.12
C PHE A 120 19.72 7.55 -7.83
N ARG A 121 19.22 7.03 -6.72
CA ARG A 121 19.27 7.68 -5.39
C ARG A 121 20.66 7.49 -4.78
N SER A 122 21.54 8.46 -4.93
CA SER A 122 22.86 8.49 -4.25
C SER A 122 22.78 9.33 -2.97
N GLY A 123 23.37 8.84 -1.87
CA GLY A 123 23.57 9.62 -0.66
C GLY A 123 24.81 10.50 -0.80
N GLN A 124 24.67 11.82 -0.64
CA GLN A 124 25.77 12.78 -0.80
C GLN A 124 25.98 13.68 0.42
N GLN A 125 25.10 13.61 1.42
CA GLN A 125 25.15 14.50 2.57
C GLN A 125 25.27 13.71 3.88
N THR A 126 26.15 14.16 4.76
CA THR A 126 26.43 13.50 6.05
C THR A 126 25.19 13.38 6.94
N ASN A 127 24.28 14.35 6.87
CA ASN A 127 23.07 14.40 7.69
C ASN A 127 21.84 13.76 7.01
N SER A 128 21.99 13.16 5.83
CA SER A 128 20.91 12.45 5.15
C SER A 128 20.96 10.95 5.44
N PRO A 129 19.80 10.26 5.44
CA PRO A 129 19.79 8.80 5.56
C PRO A 129 20.66 8.15 4.50
N ASN A 130 21.48 7.17 4.90
CA ASN A 130 22.29 6.38 3.95
C ASN A 130 21.43 5.36 3.23
N PRO A 131 21.17 5.52 1.92
CA PRO A 131 20.27 4.63 1.19
C PRO A 131 20.88 3.23 0.98
N ALA A 132 22.18 3.11 0.86
CA ALA A 132 22.86 1.81 0.70
C ALA A 132 22.82 1.00 2.00
N LYS A 133 22.92 1.66 3.18
CA LYS A 133 22.71 0.99 4.47
C LYS A 133 21.28 0.48 4.61
N ALA A 134 20.29 1.29 4.22
CA ALA A 134 18.89 0.87 4.24
C ALA A 134 18.63 -0.33 3.30
N TRP A 135 19.31 -0.39 2.15
CA TRP A 135 19.26 -1.54 1.25
C TRP A 135 19.90 -2.79 1.85
N ALA A 136 21.04 -2.66 2.52
CA ALA A 136 21.71 -3.77 3.19
C ALA A 136 20.85 -4.40 4.33
N GLU A 137 19.97 -3.62 4.97
CA GLU A 137 19.04 -4.08 6.00
C GLU A 137 17.72 -4.64 5.41
N TYR A 138 17.47 -4.46 4.12
CA TYR A 138 16.20 -4.80 3.49
C TYR A 138 15.88 -6.31 3.45
N PRO A 139 16.86 -7.25 3.32
CA PRO A 139 16.61 -8.69 3.41
C PRO A 139 15.87 -9.12 4.68
N ASP A 140 16.11 -8.47 5.81
CA ASP A 140 15.42 -8.75 7.07
C ASP A 140 13.95 -8.28 7.05
N VAL A 141 13.68 -7.19 6.33
CA VAL A 141 12.29 -6.70 6.11
C VAL A 141 11.52 -7.70 5.26
N ILE A 142 12.12 -8.28 4.22
CA ILE A 142 11.54 -9.34 3.38
C ILE A 142 11.13 -10.54 4.24
N ALA A 143 12.01 -11.01 5.12
CA ALA A 143 11.73 -12.16 5.99
C ALA A 143 10.55 -11.89 6.97
N GLN A 144 10.45 -10.68 7.51
CA GLN A 144 9.34 -10.30 8.40
C GLN A 144 8.02 -10.15 7.63
N ALA A 145 8.07 -9.50 6.46
CA ALA A 145 6.89 -9.26 5.63
C ALA A 145 6.29 -10.55 5.08
N SER A 146 7.11 -11.53 4.69
CA SER A 146 6.63 -12.82 4.21
C SER A 146 5.82 -13.57 5.29
N LYS A 147 6.28 -13.53 6.55
CA LYS A 147 5.53 -14.12 7.68
C LYS A 147 4.17 -13.44 7.87
N ARG A 148 4.09 -12.11 7.68
CA ARG A 148 2.84 -11.35 7.80
C ARG A 148 1.87 -11.66 6.65
N LEU A 149 2.36 -11.96 5.45
CA LEU A 149 1.53 -12.28 4.28
C LEU A 149 0.97 -13.71 4.28
N LYS A 150 1.47 -14.62 5.10
CA LYS A 150 0.89 -15.97 5.20
C LYS A 150 -0.57 -15.87 5.65
N GLY A 151 -1.48 -16.51 4.91
CA GLY A 151 -2.92 -16.46 5.14
C GLY A 151 -3.64 -15.24 4.53
N VAL A 152 -2.93 -14.29 3.90
CA VAL A 152 -3.53 -13.18 3.15
C VAL A 152 -3.84 -13.63 1.72
N GLN A 153 -5.05 -13.33 1.26
CA GLN A 153 -5.47 -13.52 -0.13
C GLN A 153 -4.95 -12.34 -0.97
N ILE A 154 -4.36 -12.64 -2.13
CA ILE A 154 -3.79 -11.62 -3.04
C ILE A 154 -4.49 -11.73 -4.38
N GLU A 155 -5.22 -10.69 -4.75
CA GLU A 155 -6.00 -10.59 -5.98
C GLU A 155 -5.34 -9.63 -6.98
N ASN A 156 -5.72 -9.77 -8.27
CA ASN A 156 -5.31 -8.85 -9.34
C ASN A 156 -6.51 -8.59 -10.26
N LEU A 157 -7.47 -7.84 -9.75
CA LEU A 157 -8.75 -7.56 -10.39
C LEU A 157 -9.02 -6.05 -10.41
N PRO A 158 -9.93 -5.55 -11.26
CA PRO A 158 -10.49 -4.23 -11.09
C PRO A 158 -11.07 -4.08 -9.67
N ALA A 159 -10.67 -3.01 -8.98
CA ALA A 159 -11.04 -2.81 -7.57
C ALA A 159 -12.56 -2.79 -7.35
N ILE A 160 -13.32 -2.21 -8.30
CA ILE A 160 -14.80 -2.14 -8.24
C ILE A 160 -15.43 -3.53 -8.26
N ASP A 161 -14.93 -4.44 -9.11
CA ASP A 161 -15.44 -5.81 -9.19
C ASP A 161 -15.23 -6.55 -7.86
N LEU A 162 -14.09 -6.29 -7.22
CA LEU A 162 -13.78 -6.88 -5.94
C LEU A 162 -14.63 -6.27 -4.81
N ILE A 163 -14.81 -4.95 -4.77
CA ILE A 163 -15.71 -4.26 -3.82
C ILE A 163 -17.12 -4.85 -3.91
N ARG A 164 -17.67 -5.00 -5.11
CA ARG A 164 -18.99 -5.59 -5.34
C ARG A 164 -19.09 -7.06 -4.92
N ARG A 165 -18.00 -7.82 -5.05
CA ARG A 165 -17.94 -9.23 -4.61
C ARG A 165 -17.96 -9.37 -3.09
N TYR A 166 -17.32 -8.45 -2.37
CA TYR A 166 -17.24 -8.42 -0.91
C TYR A 166 -18.39 -7.65 -0.25
N ASN A 167 -19.58 -7.67 -0.85
CA ASN A 167 -20.75 -6.88 -0.45
C ASN A 167 -21.53 -7.51 0.72
N THR A 168 -20.90 -7.61 1.90
CA THR A 168 -21.51 -8.12 3.14
C THR A 168 -21.16 -7.22 4.33
N SER A 169 -22.01 -7.18 5.34
CA SER A 169 -21.93 -6.24 6.47
C SER A 169 -20.76 -6.50 7.43
N ASP A 170 -20.15 -7.69 7.39
CA ASP A 170 -19.00 -8.08 8.22
C ASP A 170 -17.66 -7.75 7.57
N VAL A 171 -17.67 -7.27 6.32
CA VAL A 171 -16.45 -6.82 5.62
C VAL A 171 -16.15 -5.37 5.94
N PHE A 172 -14.94 -5.11 6.42
CA PHE A 172 -14.37 -3.77 6.48
C PHE A 172 -13.52 -3.51 5.23
N ILE A 173 -13.83 -2.45 4.50
CA ILE A 173 -13.08 -2.01 3.33
C ILE A 173 -12.22 -0.79 3.69
N TYR A 174 -10.90 -0.90 3.46
CA TYR A 174 -10.00 0.24 3.46
C TYR A 174 -9.58 0.56 2.02
N ALA A 175 -10.02 1.68 1.47
CA ALA A 175 -9.72 2.13 0.11
C ALA A 175 -8.72 3.29 0.10
N ASP A 176 -7.60 3.11 -0.61
CA ASP A 176 -6.57 4.13 -0.86
C ASP A 176 -6.32 4.25 -2.37
N PRO A 177 -7.30 4.74 -3.15
CA PRO A 177 -7.20 4.80 -4.61
C PRO A 177 -6.12 5.80 -5.06
N PRO A 178 -5.63 5.71 -6.32
CA PRO A 178 -4.90 6.81 -6.94
C PRO A 178 -5.67 8.12 -6.78
N TYR A 179 -5.03 9.16 -6.22
CA TYR A 179 -5.74 10.41 -5.92
C TYR A 179 -6.14 11.16 -7.20
N LEU A 180 -7.21 11.94 -7.14
CA LEU A 180 -7.71 12.76 -8.24
C LEU A 180 -6.57 13.57 -8.89
N GLN A 181 -6.56 13.62 -10.23
CA GLN A 181 -5.49 14.26 -10.99
C GLN A 181 -5.38 15.77 -10.71
N ASN A 182 -6.52 16.45 -10.44
CA ASN A 182 -6.54 17.88 -10.10
C ASN A 182 -5.86 18.18 -8.74
N THR A 183 -5.65 17.18 -7.87
CA THR A 183 -4.96 17.34 -6.58
C THR A 183 -3.45 17.13 -6.68
N ARG A 184 -2.91 16.76 -7.84
CA ARG A 184 -1.48 16.45 -8.07
C ARG A 184 -1.00 16.96 -9.44
N LYS A 185 0.31 17.15 -9.56
CA LYS A 185 0.92 17.78 -10.74
C LYS A 185 1.35 16.81 -11.85
N LYS A 186 1.39 15.49 -11.57
CA LYS A 186 1.96 14.48 -12.49
C LYS A 186 1.15 13.18 -12.44
N HIS A 187 1.18 12.42 -13.53
CA HIS A 187 0.80 11.02 -13.53
C HIS A 187 1.83 10.23 -12.72
N LEU A 188 1.37 9.47 -11.72
CA LEU A 188 2.22 8.77 -10.77
C LEU A 188 1.99 7.26 -10.77
N TYR A 189 0.85 6.80 -11.27
CA TYR A 189 0.45 5.39 -11.27
C TYR A 189 0.36 4.83 -12.69
N LYS A 190 0.63 3.55 -12.86
CA LYS A 190 0.48 2.83 -14.13
C LYS A 190 -0.99 2.82 -14.59
N TYR A 191 -1.89 2.73 -13.62
CA TYR A 191 -3.34 2.77 -13.81
C TYR A 191 -3.88 3.96 -13.04
N GLU A 192 -4.10 5.05 -13.76
CA GLU A 192 -4.72 6.26 -13.23
C GLU A 192 -6.23 6.11 -13.26
N MET A 193 -6.91 6.80 -12.35
CA MET A 193 -8.37 6.86 -12.30
C MET A 193 -8.85 8.22 -12.82
N THR A 194 -9.91 8.21 -13.63
CA THR A 194 -10.65 9.40 -14.04
C THR A 194 -11.65 9.82 -12.98
N ASP A 195 -12.21 11.02 -13.09
CA ASP A 195 -13.29 11.46 -12.18
C ASP A 195 -14.52 10.54 -12.24
N ALA A 196 -14.80 9.95 -13.43
CA ALA A 196 -15.87 8.96 -13.60
C ALA A 196 -15.57 7.65 -12.84
N ASP A 197 -14.32 7.15 -12.91
CA ASP A 197 -13.90 5.98 -12.15
C ASP A 197 -13.99 6.22 -10.64
N HIS A 198 -13.61 7.42 -10.19
CA HIS A 198 -13.79 7.83 -8.79
C HIS A 198 -15.25 7.85 -8.38
N LEU A 199 -16.13 8.43 -9.21
CA LEU A 199 -17.56 8.49 -8.92
C LEU A 199 -18.17 7.08 -8.83
N GLU A 200 -17.82 6.16 -9.73
CA GLU A 200 -18.30 4.78 -9.71
C GLU A 200 -17.80 4.03 -8.45
N MET A 201 -16.51 4.18 -8.12
CA MET A 201 -15.94 3.63 -6.90
C MET A 201 -16.65 4.14 -5.64
N LEU A 202 -16.84 5.48 -5.54
CA LEU A 202 -17.49 6.10 -4.39
C LEU A 202 -18.92 5.60 -4.20
N LYS A 203 -19.71 5.48 -5.28
CA LYS A 203 -21.05 4.90 -5.23
C LYS A 203 -21.04 3.46 -4.75
N SER A 204 -20.13 2.63 -5.27
CA SER A 204 -20.00 1.23 -4.85
C SER A 204 -19.61 1.09 -3.38
N LEU A 205 -18.81 2.03 -2.85
CA LEU A 205 -18.42 2.07 -1.44
C LEU A 205 -19.53 2.64 -0.55
N GLU A 206 -20.36 3.57 -1.04
CA GLU A 206 -21.53 4.10 -0.33
C GLU A 206 -22.63 3.04 -0.19
N GLU A 207 -22.81 2.21 -1.21
CA GLU A 207 -23.77 1.09 -1.22
C GLU A 207 -23.31 -0.12 -0.38
N HIS A 208 -22.03 -0.14 0.04
CA HIS A 208 -21.49 -1.26 0.83
C HIS A 208 -22.14 -1.31 2.22
N PRO A 209 -22.71 -2.48 2.64
CA PRO A 209 -23.44 -2.57 3.90
C PRO A 209 -22.56 -2.60 5.15
N GLY A 210 -21.25 -2.83 4.99
CA GLY A 210 -20.28 -2.90 6.06
C GLY A 210 -19.52 -1.58 6.29
N PRO A 211 -18.57 -1.58 7.23
CA PRO A 211 -17.74 -0.41 7.48
C PRO A 211 -16.82 -0.11 6.30
N VAL A 212 -16.66 1.17 5.97
CA VAL A 212 -15.75 1.66 4.92
C VAL A 212 -14.90 2.80 5.45
N MET A 213 -13.62 2.78 5.13
CA MET A 213 -12.69 3.88 5.31
C MET A 213 -12.00 4.20 3.99
N ILE A 214 -11.98 5.47 3.59
CA ILE A 214 -11.30 5.94 2.38
C ILE A 214 -10.26 6.97 2.78
N SER A 215 -9.04 6.85 2.26
CA SER A 215 -7.99 7.87 2.40
C SER A 215 -7.83 8.69 1.12
N GLY A 216 -7.48 9.97 1.28
CA GLY A 216 -7.26 10.85 0.15
C GLY A 216 -6.91 12.28 0.55
N TYR A 217 -6.77 13.15 -0.45
CA TYR A 217 -6.73 14.60 -0.25
C TYR A 217 -8.14 15.17 -0.33
N GLU A 218 -8.42 16.20 0.45
CA GLU A 218 -9.71 16.87 0.41
C GLU A 218 -10.04 17.38 -1.00
N ASN A 219 -11.24 17.08 -1.47
CA ASN A 219 -11.75 17.52 -2.76
C ASN A 219 -13.27 17.57 -2.77
N GLU A 220 -13.83 18.34 -3.72
CA GLU A 220 -15.27 18.59 -3.81
C GLU A 220 -16.08 17.34 -4.14
N LEU A 221 -15.57 16.47 -5.03
CA LEU A 221 -16.27 15.25 -5.44
C LEU A 221 -16.52 14.31 -4.24
N TYR A 222 -15.47 14.04 -3.44
CA TYR A 222 -15.59 13.19 -2.27
C TYR A 222 -16.48 13.82 -1.19
N ASN A 223 -16.35 15.13 -0.97
CA ASN A 223 -17.18 15.84 -0.02
C ASN A 223 -18.66 15.87 -0.42
N TYR A 224 -18.94 15.86 -1.71
CA TYR A 224 -20.32 15.82 -2.23
C TYR A 224 -20.93 14.42 -2.09
N VAL A 225 -20.24 13.37 -2.58
CA VAL A 225 -20.75 12.00 -2.56
C VAL A 225 -20.81 11.45 -1.14
N LEU A 226 -19.76 11.65 -0.35
CA LEU A 226 -19.64 11.12 1.02
C LEU A 226 -20.25 12.08 2.08
N LYS A 227 -21.26 12.85 1.68
CA LYS A 227 -21.95 13.76 2.60
C LYS A 227 -22.54 12.98 3.76
N GLY A 228 -22.16 13.35 4.99
CA GLY A 228 -22.62 12.65 6.21
C GLY A 228 -21.65 11.59 6.74
N TRP A 229 -20.63 11.23 5.99
CA TRP A 229 -19.55 10.42 6.52
C TRP A 229 -18.70 11.21 7.52
N ARG A 230 -18.23 10.53 8.55
CA ARG A 230 -17.25 11.09 9.49
C ARG A 230 -15.97 11.42 8.74
N LYS A 231 -15.44 12.62 8.94
CA LYS A 231 -14.22 13.09 8.30
C LYS A 231 -13.20 13.52 9.35
N ILE A 232 -11.99 13.01 9.26
CA ILE A 232 -10.84 13.44 10.08
C ILE A 232 -9.65 13.76 9.20
N LYS A 233 -8.79 14.64 9.68
CA LYS A 233 -7.64 15.17 8.92
C LYS A 233 -6.35 15.02 9.71
N LYS A 234 -5.24 14.85 8.99
CA LYS A 234 -3.91 14.78 9.55
C LYS A 234 -2.90 15.47 8.66
N ASP A 235 -2.15 16.39 9.25
CA ASP A 235 -0.99 16.98 8.56
C ASP A 235 0.09 15.94 8.32
N THR A 236 0.59 15.90 7.09
CA THR A 236 1.65 14.99 6.64
C THR A 236 2.73 15.76 5.88
N LEU A 237 3.89 15.15 5.75
CA LEU A 237 4.94 15.63 4.87
C LEU A 237 5.05 14.70 3.67
N ALA A 238 4.72 15.22 2.50
CA ALA A 238 4.99 14.53 1.23
C ALA A 238 6.51 14.49 0.94
N GLU A 239 6.91 13.89 -0.17
CA GLU A 239 8.29 13.96 -0.64
C GLU A 239 8.77 15.42 -0.75
N ALA A 240 10.06 15.65 -0.51
CA ALA A 240 10.67 16.97 -0.47
C ALA A 240 10.13 17.92 0.63
N GLY A 241 9.48 17.38 1.68
CA GLY A 241 9.03 18.19 2.83
C GLY A 241 7.81 19.07 2.57
N VAL A 242 7.10 18.88 1.47
CA VAL A 242 5.88 19.62 1.17
C VAL A 242 4.79 19.20 2.15
N LYS A 243 4.23 20.15 2.89
CA LYS A 243 3.10 19.91 3.78
C LYS A 243 1.88 19.50 2.96
N ARG A 244 1.20 18.45 3.40
CA ARG A 244 -0.05 17.93 2.85
C ARG A 244 -0.99 17.58 3.98
N GLU A 245 -2.27 17.69 3.74
CA GLU A 245 -3.32 17.26 4.66
C GLU A 245 -3.94 15.99 4.11
N GLU A 246 -3.79 14.90 4.85
CA GLU A 246 -4.42 13.61 4.54
C GLU A 246 -5.78 13.56 5.21
N VAL A 247 -6.78 13.05 4.51
CA VAL A 247 -8.17 12.95 4.97
C VAL A 247 -8.59 11.49 5.02
N LEU A 248 -9.30 11.11 6.07
CA LEU A 248 -10.05 9.86 6.14
C LEU A 248 -11.54 10.16 6.16
N TRP A 249 -12.30 9.54 5.26
CA TRP A 249 -13.75 9.48 5.26
C TRP A 249 -14.18 8.10 5.73
N MET A 250 -15.14 8.05 6.66
CA MET A 250 -15.61 6.82 7.29
C MET A 250 -17.14 6.84 7.42
N ASN A 251 -17.80 5.75 7.04
CA ASN A 251 -19.28 5.62 7.17
C ASN A 251 -19.73 5.17 8.56
N TYR A 252 -18.83 5.12 9.55
CA TYR A 252 -19.08 4.72 10.94
C TYR A 252 -18.61 5.80 11.94
N ALA A 253 -19.24 5.84 13.13
CA ALA A 253 -19.03 6.94 14.08
C ALA A 253 -17.74 6.85 14.91
N ASP A 254 -17.42 5.68 15.49
CA ASP A 254 -16.25 5.50 16.36
C ASP A 254 -15.47 4.22 16.09
N ALA A 255 -14.15 4.36 16.11
CA ALA A 255 -13.22 3.25 16.11
C ALA A 255 -12.97 2.82 17.56
N GLN A 256 -13.78 1.90 18.11
CA GLN A 256 -13.39 1.21 19.33
C GLN A 256 -12.50 0.01 18.99
N MET A 257 -11.22 0.26 18.75
CA MET A 257 -10.21 -0.78 18.91
C MET A 257 -9.69 -0.74 20.35
N SER A 258 -10.36 -1.42 21.27
CA SER A 258 -9.68 -1.91 22.45
C SER A 258 -8.73 -3.02 21.99
N PHE A 259 -7.42 -2.78 22.11
CA PHE A 259 -6.38 -3.80 21.91
C PHE A 259 -6.41 -4.74 23.13
N GLU A 260 -7.46 -5.52 23.31
CA GLU A 260 -7.43 -6.69 24.15
C GLU A 260 -7.12 -7.89 23.26
N ALA A 261 -5.93 -8.42 23.48
CA ALA A 261 -5.43 -9.64 22.84
C ALA A 261 -6.22 -10.85 23.35
N ASP A 262 -7.32 -11.16 22.66
CA ASP A 262 -7.97 -12.47 22.79
C ASP A 262 -7.89 -13.19 21.43
N PHE A 263 -6.69 -13.69 21.13
CA PHE A 263 -6.57 -14.82 20.22
C PHE A 263 -6.28 -16.06 21.07
N PRO A 264 -7.15 -17.08 21.08
CA PRO A 264 -6.78 -18.37 21.63
C PRO A 264 -5.55 -18.87 20.86
N GLU A 265 -4.49 -19.22 21.60
CA GLU A 265 -3.35 -19.95 21.05
C GLU A 265 -3.89 -21.14 20.27
N VAL A 266 -3.65 -21.16 18.96
CA VAL A 266 -3.83 -22.35 18.16
C VAL A 266 -2.79 -23.35 18.65
N MET A 267 -3.24 -24.30 19.48
CA MET A 267 -2.43 -25.43 19.90
C MET A 267 -1.99 -26.26 18.69
N PRO A 268 -0.82 -26.95 18.84
CA PRO A 268 -0.01 -27.53 17.74
C PRO A 268 -0.67 -28.63 16.94
#